data_799f2b2b4d6d4b1d424b62b52f91f5d8
#
_entry.id   799f2b2b4d6d4b1d424b62b52f91f5d8
#
_cell.length_a   1.000
_cell.length_b   1.000
_cell.length_c   1.000
_cell.angle_alpha   90.00
_cell.angle_beta   90.00
_cell.angle_gamma   90.00
#
_symmetry.space_group_name_H-M   'P 1'
#
loop_
_entity.id
_entity.type
_entity.pdbx_description
1 polymer ?
#
loop_
_entity_poly.entity_id
_entity_poly.type
_entity_poly.pdbx_seq_one_letter_code
_entity_poly.pdbx_strand_id
1 'polypeptide(L)'
;MKKKFFAAALGAAMGLGMYAAPADAHGVFFANRVDTKALVLGEGPLDNAYDPACVQRIDAYDVNFQPTTVERVDGEKNVMIVPGDDLGVTATFFDYGYFAKTTDGKVIPTRDYSNIENLVSVTYAYKYNVHYWSPSVTPAGLYNVPIQIVPSVNPLTLRRGDTLRLRIYKDGQPYANAPVIADVLGDLTTETQADANGYVNVRVANNGLNVIGVEVGFPTDNANVTKKIFSSLSFIIPAE
;
A
#
# COMPACT_ATOMS: atom_id res chain seq x y z
N MET A 1 41.63 15.16 53.82
CA MET A 1 41.40 15.14 52.36
C MET A 1 40.62 13.88 52.01
N LYS A 2 39.31 14.00 51.80
CA LYS A 2 38.42 12.87 51.44
C LYS A 2 38.01 13.01 49.96
N LYS A 3 38.51 12.12 49.10
CA LYS A 3 38.16 12.06 47.68
C LYS A 3 36.78 11.34 47.56
N LYS A 4 35.79 12.05 47.02
CA LYS A 4 34.50 11.51 46.68
C LYS A 4 34.58 10.93 45.25
N PHE A 5 34.37 9.63 45.10
CA PHE A 5 34.18 8.99 43.80
C PHE A 5 32.73 9.19 43.38
N PHE A 6 32.52 9.83 42.26
CA PHE A 6 31.24 9.84 41.56
C PHE A 6 31.17 8.60 40.65
N ALA A 7 30.29 7.71 40.95
CA ALA A 7 29.93 6.60 40.05
C ALA A 7 28.89 7.11 39.07
N ALA A 8 29.27 7.24 37.81
CA ALA A 8 28.36 7.48 36.71
C ALA A 8 27.69 6.14 36.32
N ALA A 9 26.41 6.00 36.58
CA ALA A 9 25.63 4.89 36.08
C ALA A 9 25.28 5.13 34.60
N LEU A 10 25.96 4.41 33.72
CA LEU A 10 25.65 4.37 32.28
C LEU A 10 24.41 3.47 32.09
N GLY A 11 23.24 4.07 31.96
CA GLY A 11 22.03 3.38 31.58
C GLY A 11 22.12 2.96 30.12
N ALA A 12 22.40 1.68 29.89
CA ALA A 12 22.25 1.06 28.57
C ALA A 12 20.77 0.95 28.26
N ALA A 13 20.22 1.90 27.50
CA ALA A 13 18.94 1.70 26.82
C ALA A 13 19.15 0.63 25.74
N MET A 14 18.84 -0.62 26.07
CA MET A 14 18.67 -1.65 25.05
C MET A 14 17.42 -1.29 24.26
N GLY A 15 17.61 -0.60 23.12
CA GLY A 15 16.61 -0.54 22.08
C GLY A 15 16.37 -1.96 21.62
N LEU A 16 15.28 -2.54 22.07
CA LEU A 16 14.70 -3.73 21.44
C LEU A 16 14.29 -3.30 20.03
N GLY A 17 15.24 -3.42 19.10
CA GLY A 17 14.92 -3.45 17.69
C GLY A 17 13.94 -4.60 17.49
N MET A 18 12.65 -4.29 17.42
CA MET A 18 11.68 -5.19 16.88
C MET A 18 12.08 -5.41 15.41
N TYR A 19 12.84 -6.47 15.16
CA TYR A 19 12.87 -7.06 13.83
C TYR A 19 11.44 -7.51 13.57
N ALA A 20 10.63 -6.61 13.02
CA ALA A 20 9.47 -7.03 12.27
C ALA A 20 10.01 -7.95 11.19
N ALA A 21 9.70 -9.25 11.28
CA ALA A 21 9.84 -10.13 10.14
C ALA A 21 9.18 -9.40 8.97
N PRO A 22 9.70 -9.51 7.74
CA PRO A 22 9.05 -8.95 6.56
C PRO A 22 7.73 -9.72 6.36
N ALA A 23 6.74 -9.39 7.16
CA ALA A 23 5.37 -9.80 6.97
C ALA A 23 4.78 -8.70 6.11
N ASP A 24 4.90 -8.92 4.81
CA ASP A 24 3.90 -8.54 3.86
C ASP A 24 3.74 -7.04 3.56
N ALA A 25 4.81 -6.38 3.12
CA ALA A 25 4.70 -5.15 2.36
C ALA A 25 4.02 -5.34 0.98
N HIS A 26 3.41 -6.53 0.74
CA HIS A 26 2.70 -6.81 -0.52
C HIS A 26 1.62 -5.76 -0.76
N GLY A 27 1.80 -4.99 -1.82
CA GLY A 27 0.79 -4.07 -2.33
C GLY A 27 -0.24 -4.80 -3.21
N VAL A 28 -1.33 -4.11 -3.53
CA VAL A 28 -2.18 -4.48 -4.66
C VAL A 28 -2.11 -3.37 -5.70
N PHE A 29 -2.08 -3.74 -6.97
CA PHE A 29 -1.99 -2.79 -8.09
C PHE A 29 -2.42 -3.46 -9.38
N PHE A 30 -2.89 -2.68 -10.35
CA PHE A 30 -3.18 -3.20 -11.67
C PHE A 30 -1.92 -3.28 -12.53
N ALA A 31 -1.81 -4.37 -13.29
CA ALA A 31 -0.77 -4.58 -14.28
C ALA A 31 -1.35 -5.18 -15.56
N ASN A 32 -0.66 -4.95 -16.68
CA ASN A 32 -0.96 -5.65 -17.92
C ASN A 32 -0.40 -7.07 -17.85
N ARG A 33 -1.25 -8.06 -18.07
CA ARG A 33 -0.90 -9.48 -18.17
C ARG A 33 -1.34 -9.97 -19.55
N VAL A 34 -0.39 -9.99 -20.50
CA VAL A 34 -0.69 -10.23 -21.92
C VAL A 34 -1.79 -9.24 -22.35
N ASP A 35 -2.99 -9.72 -22.66
CA ASP A 35 -4.11 -8.88 -23.14
C ASP A 35 -5.13 -8.53 -22.02
N THR A 36 -4.79 -8.80 -20.75
CA THR A 36 -5.69 -8.57 -19.63
C THR A 36 -5.16 -7.51 -18.66
N LYS A 37 -6.09 -6.84 -17.96
CA LYS A 37 -5.77 -5.94 -16.85
C LYS A 37 -6.00 -6.71 -15.55
N ALA A 38 -4.92 -7.19 -14.95
CA ALA A 38 -4.99 -8.01 -13.74
C ALA A 38 -4.68 -7.19 -12.50
N LEU A 39 -5.43 -7.42 -11.43
CA LEU A 39 -5.07 -6.96 -10.10
C LEU A 39 -4.01 -7.91 -9.54
N VAL A 40 -2.84 -7.40 -9.30
CA VAL A 40 -1.68 -8.12 -8.76
C VAL A 40 -1.63 -7.93 -7.25
N LEU A 41 -1.33 -8.99 -6.52
CA LEU A 41 -0.93 -8.95 -5.12
C LEU A 41 0.57 -9.24 -5.07
N GLY A 42 1.40 -8.23 -4.76
CA GLY A 42 2.83 -8.47 -4.77
C GLY A 42 3.67 -7.24 -4.41
N GLU A 43 4.98 -7.47 -4.46
CA GLU A 43 6.03 -6.48 -4.30
C GLU A 43 7.24 -6.93 -5.12
N GLY A 44 8.02 -6.00 -5.63
CA GLY A 44 9.12 -6.36 -6.53
C GLY A 44 8.60 -7.20 -7.71
N PRO A 45 9.24 -8.32 -8.02
CA PRO A 45 8.83 -9.22 -9.11
C PRO A 45 7.69 -10.19 -8.73
N LEU A 46 7.21 -10.14 -7.48
CA LEU A 46 6.24 -11.12 -6.98
C LEU A 46 4.83 -10.84 -7.51
N ASP A 47 4.12 -11.92 -7.80
CA ASP A 47 2.72 -11.94 -8.20
C ASP A 47 2.07 -13.13 -7.51
N ASN A 48 1.53 -12.88 -6.33
CA ASN A 48 1.01 -13.93 -5.49
C ASN A 48 -0.43 -14.28 -5.89
N ALA A 49 -0.70 -15.58 -5.91
CA ALA A 49 -2.07 -16.09 -6.02
C ALA A 49 -2.87 -15.68 -4.78
N TYR A 50 -4.14 -15.31 -4.99
CA TYR A 50 -5.06 -14.96 -3.92
C TYR A 50 -6.50 -15.38 -4.26
N ASP A 51 -7.31 -15.57 -3.24
CA ASP A 51 -8.74 -15.81 -3.39
C ASP A 51 -9.43 -14.53 -3.93
N PRO A 52 -10.14 -14.57 -5.05
CA PRO A 52 -10.90 -13.42 -5.57
C PRO A 52 -11.82 -12.77 -4.54
N ALA A 53 -12.32 -13.52 -3.56
CA ALA A 53 -13.12 -12.99 -2.46
C ALA A 53 -12.37 -11.96 -1.57
N CYS A 54 -11.04 -11.91 -1.64
CA CYS A 54 -10.26 -10.85 -0.99
C CYS A 54 -10.54 -9.47 -1.61
N VAL A 55 -10.87 -9.40 -2.90
CA VAL A 55 -11.24 -8.15 -3.58
C VAL A 55 -12.69 -7.82 -3.26
N GLN A 56 -12.87 -6.99 -2.25
CA GLN A 56 -14.20 -6.63 -1.75
C GLN A 56 -14.94 -5.68 -2.68
N ARG A 57 -14.19 -4.74 -3.31
CA ARG A 57 -14.76 -3.69 -4.15
C ARG A 57 -13.72 -3.15 -5.14
N ILE A 58 -14.19 -2.79 -6.32
CA ILE A 58 -13.49 -1.99 -7.32
C ILE A 58 -14.45 -0.88 -7.73
N ASP A 59 -14.24 0.31 -7.21
CA ASP A 59 -14.99 1.50 -7.62
C ASP A 59 -14.34 2.07 -8.87
N ALA A 60 -15.12 2.39 -9.88
CA ALA A 60 -14.65 2.96 -11.14
C ALA A 60 -15.19 4.38 -11.34
N TYR A 61 -14.36 5.24 -11.88
CA TYR A 61 -14.67 6.64 -12.16
C TYR A 61 -14.24 7.00 -13.58
N ASP A 62 -15.02 7.84 -14.24
CA ASP A 62 -14.65 8.44 -15.52
C ASP A 62 -13.56 9.53 -15.35
N VAL A 63 -13.21 10.21 -16.44
CA VAL A 63 -12.20 11.28 -16.44
C VAL A 63 -12.62 12.53 -15.64
N ASN A 64 -13.90 12.69 -15.32
CA ASN A 64 -14.48 13.77 -14.53
C ASN A 64 -14.82 13.35 -13.10
N PHE A 65 -14.34 12.17 -12.67
CA PHE A 65 -14.65 11.55 -11.36
C PHE A 65 -16.14 11.26 -11.12
N GLN A 66 -16.92 11.10 -12.20
CA GLN A 66 -18.26 10.56 -12.06
C GLN A 66 -18.18 9.03 -11.96
N PRO A 67 -19.01 8.41 -11.10
CA PRO A 67 -19.06 6.96 -11.04
C PRO A 67 -19.36 6.34 -12.40
N THR A 68 -18.57 5.36 -12.78
CA THR A 68 -18.79 4.52 -13.97
C THR A 68 -18.64 3.06 -13.59
N THR A 69 -18.69 2.15 -14.56
CA THR A 69 -18.60 0.73 -14.33
C THR A 69 -17.38 0.13 -15.01
N VAL A 70 -16.90 -0.94 -14.43
CA VAL A 70 -15.86 -1.80 -15.00
C VAL A 70 -16.34 -3.24 -14.85
N GLU A 71 -16.16 -4.06 -15.88
CA GLU A 71 -16.48 -5.48 -15.78
C GLU A 71 -15.39 -6.16 -14.96
N ARG A 72 -15.79 -6.81 -13.87
CA ARG A 72 -14.90 -7.64 -13.04
C ARG A 72 -14.98 -9.09 -13.52
N VAL A 73 -13.81 -9.71 -13.71
CA VAL A 73 -13.67 -11.10 -14.10
C VAL A 73 -12.86 -11.83 -13.03
N ASP A 74 -13.51 -12.70 -12.29
CA ASP A 74 -12.86 -13.52 -11.28
C ASP A 74 -12.23 -14.76 -11.95
N GLY A 75 -10.91 -14.88 -11.82
CA GLY A 75 -10.18 -16.10 -12.16
C GLY A 75 -10.17 -17.08 -10.98
N GLU A 76 -9.41 -18.17 -11.10
CA GLU A 76 -9.28 -19.14 -9.99
C GLU A 76 -8.56 -18.53 -8.78
N LYS A 77 -7.52 -17.72 -9.03
CA LYS A 77 -6.62 -17.17 -7.99
C LYS A 77 -6.18 -15.73 -8.28
N ASN A 78 -6.99 -14.99 -8.99
CA ASN A 78 -6.76 -13.58 -9.30
C ASN A 78 -8.07 -12.91 -9.73
N VAL A 79 -8.05 -11.58 -9.80
CA VAL A 79 -9.13 -10.77 -10.36
C VAL A 79 -8.60 -9.98 -11.54
N MET A 80 -9.36 -9.92 -12.61
CA MET A 80 -9.11 -9.11 -13.79
C MET A 80 -10.24 -8.12 -13.99
N ILE A 81 -9.99 -7.10 -14.81
CA ILE A 81 -11.04 -6.20 -15.27
C ILE A 81 -11.00 -6.02 -16.78
N VAL A 82 -12.17 -5.75 -17.34
CA VAL A 82 -12.32 -5.22 -18.69
C VAL A 82 -12.67 -3.73 -18.54
N PRO A 83 -11.75 -2.81 -18.86
CA PRO A 83 -12.02 -1.38 -18.76
C PRO A 83 -13.04 -0.95 -19.82
N GLY A 84 -13.98 -0.07 -19.44
CA GLY A 84 -14.80 0.67 -20.38
C GLY A 84 -14.01 1.80 -21.05
N ASP A 85 -14.52 2.35 -22.14
CA ASP A 85 -13.84 3.40 -22.92
C ASP A 85 -13.69 4.73 -22.17
N ASP A 86 -14.54 4.97 -21.18
CA ASP A 86 -14.57 6.18 -20.34
C ASP A 86 -13.80 6.03 -19.02
N LEU A 87 -13.19 4.85 -18.77
CA LEU A 87 -12.51 4.59 -17.50
C LEU A 87 -11.34 5.53 -17.28
N GLY A 88 -11.45 6.38 -16.25
CA GLY A 88 -10.41 7.31 -15.81
C GLY A 88 -9.57 6.76 -14.68
N VAL A 89 -10.22 6.30 -13.61
CA VAL A 89 -9.57 5.84 -12.37
C VAL A 89 -10.33 4.67 -11.77
N THR A 90 -9.61 3.75 -11.14
CA THR A 90 -10.20 2.76 -10.24
C THR A 90 -9.69 2.90 -8.83
N ALA A 91 -10.55 2.66 -7.84
CA ALA A 91 -10.18 2.51 -6.44
C ALA A 91 -10.57 1.10 -5.95
N THR A 92 -9.58 0.32 -5.56
CA THR A 92 -9.76 -1.07 -5.15
C THR A 92 -9.58 -1.24 -3.66
N PHE A 93 -10.46 -2.01 -3.04
CA PHE A 93 -10.38 -2.44 -1.67
C PHE A 93 -10.15 -3.95 -1.59
N PHE A 94 -9.10 -4.35 -0.88
CA PHE A 94 -8.65 -5.73 -0.76
C PHE A 94 -8.51 -6.09 0.73
N ASP A 95 -9.32 -7.02 1.21
CA ASP A 95 -9.24 -7.59 2.54
C ASP A 95 -8.40 -8.87 2.50
N TYR A 96 -7.15 -8.76 2.95
CA TYR A 96 -6.24 -9.90 2.93
C TYR A 96 -6.47 -10.86 4.12
N GLY A 97 -7.19 -10.42 5.16
CA GLY A 97 -7.49 -11.21 6.34
C GLY A 97 -6.44 -11.07 7.44
N TYR A 98 -6.40 -12.07 8.31
CA TYR A 98 -5.54 -12.09 9.48
C TYR A 98 -4.29 -12.93 9.25
N PHE A 99 -3.19 -12.50 9.85
CA PHE A 99 -1.92 -13.23 9.92
C PHE A 99 -1.62 -13.45 11.41
N ALA A 100 -1.82 -14.67 11.84
CA ALA A 100 -1.64 -15.07 13.24
C ALA A 100 -0.23 -15.61 13.44
N LYS A 101 0.55 -14.97 14.31
CA LYS A 101 1.90 -15.44 14.68
C LYS A 101 1.85 -16.25 15.95
N THR A 102 2.47 -17.43 15.93
CA THR A 102 2.55 -18.36 17.07
C THR A 102 3.93 -18.33 17.73
N THR A 103 4.03 -18.91 18.94
CA THR A 103 5.27 -18.93 19.75
C THR A 103 6.42 -19.67 19.08
N ASP A 104 6.15 -20.61 18.17
CA ASP A 104 7.15 -21.31 17.34
C ASP A 104 7.60 -20.49 16.12
N GLY A 105 7.10 -19.25 15.99
CA GLY A 105 7.46 -18.31 14.94
C GLY A 105 6.70 -18.49 13.63
N LYS A 106 5.77 -19.42 13.53
CA LYS A 106 4.94 -19.58 12.33
C LYS A 106 3.98 -18.41 12.18
N VAL A 107 3.70 -18.05 10.94
CA VAL A 107 2.65 -17.09 10.54
C VAL A 107 1.59 -17.84 9.76
N ILE A 108 0.36 -17.83 10.27
CA ILE A 108 -0.78 -18.57 9.75
C ILE A 108 -1.78 -17.58 9.16
N PRO A 109 -1.94 -17.53 7.81
CA PRO A 109 -3.02 -16.77 7.19
C PRO A 109 -4.38 -17.39 7.56
N THR A 110 -5.33 -16.56 7.97
CA THR A 110 -6.66 -17.04 8.38
C THR A 110 -7.74 -15.97 8.22
N ARG A 111 -9.00 -16.40 8.21
CA ARG A 111 -10.16 -15.52 8.36
C ARG A 111 -10.69 -15.49 9.80
N ASP A 112 -10.26 -16.46 10.63
CA ASP A 112 -10.60 -16.55 12.04
C ASP A 112 -9.40 -17.11 12.82
N TYR A 113 -8.93 -16.37 13.80
CA TYR A 113 -7.79 -16.73 14.64
C TYR A 113 -8.20 -17.21 16.04
N SER A 114 -9.51 -17.30 16.35
CA SER A 114 -10.03 -17.61 17.69
C SER A 114 -9.58 -18.97 18.23
N ASN A 115 -9.31 -19.93 17.33
CA ASN A 115 -8.94 -21.29 17.67
C ASN A 115 -7.43 -21.59 17.45
N ILE A 116 -6.61 -20.57 17.22
CA ILE A 116 -5.17 -20.77 17.01
C ILE A 116 -4.47 -20.84 18.37
N GLU A 117 -3.89 -22.00 18.65
CA GLU A 117 -3.12 -22.23 19.88
C GLU A 117 -1.77 -21.50 19.85
N ASN A 118 -1.25 -21.17 21.03
CA ASN A 118 0.06 -20.53 21.20
C ASN A 118 0.21 -19.20 20.44
N LEU A 119 -0.88 -18.46 20.31
CA LEU A 119 -0.94 -17.19 19.63
C LEU A 119 -0.11 -16.12 20.35
N VAL A 120 0.76 -15.42 19.60
CA VAL A 120 1.57 -14.31 20.11
C VAL A 120 1.01 -12.95 19.65
N SER A 121 0.70 -12.83 18.37
CA SER A 121 0.18 -11.60 17.78
C SER A 121 -0.63 -11.88 16.53
N VAL A 122 -1.48 -10.95 16.18
CA VAL A 122 -2.29 -10.99 14.96
C VAL A 122 -2.12 -9.69 14.19
N THR A 123 -1.89 -9.78 12.89
CA THR A 123 -1.99 -8.64 11.97
C THR A 123 -3.24 -8.79 11.12
N TYR A 124 -4.12 -7.79 11.14
CA TYR A 124 -5.24 -7.71 10.21
C TYR A 124 -4.84 -6.81 9.04
N ALA A 125 -4.69 -7.38 7.86
CA ALA A 125 -4.12 -6.72 6.70
C ALA A 125 -5.19 -6.29 5.69
N TYR A 126 -5.25 -4.98 5.44
CA TYR A 126 -6.03 -4.37 4.37
C TYR A 126 -5.12 -3.73 3.33
N LYS A 127 -5.56 -3.78 2.08
CA LYS A 127 -4.83 -3.15 1.00
C LYS A 127 -5.79 -2.31 0.15
N TYR A 128 -5.28 -1.18 -0.32
CA TYR A 128 -6.00 -0.26 -1.19
C TYR A 128 -5.14 0.05 -2.40
N ASN A 129 -5.76 0.25 -3.55
CA ASN A 129 -5.08 0.74 -4.74
C ASN A 129 -5.92 1.80 -5.43
N VAL A 130 -5.28 2.87 -5.84
CA VAL A 130 -5.82 3.83 -6.81
C VAL A 130 -4.99 3.69 -8.08
N HIS A 131 -5.63 3.37 -9.20
CA HIS A 131 -4.96 3.22 -10.50
C HIS A 131 -5.49 4.24 -11.51
N TYR A 132 -4.58 4.97 -12.16
CA TYR A 132 -4.89 5.90 -13.22
C TYR A 132 -4.84 5.20 -14.59
N TRP A 133 -5.97 5.24 -15.31
CA TRP A 133 -6.14 4.59 -16.63
C TRP A 133 -6.04 5.58 -17.80
N SER A 134 -6.46 6.85 -17.60
CA SER A 134 -6.53 7.85 -18.64
C SER A 134 -5.69 9.09 -18.33
N PRO A 135 -4.88 9.60 -19.29
CA PRO A 135 -4.15 10.86 -19.11
C PRO A 135 -5.05 12.09 -19.05
N SER A 136 -6.34 11.95 -19.40
CA SER A 136 -7.31 13.04 -19.39
C SER A 136 -7.88 13.33 -18.00
N VAL A 137 -7.59 12.49 -16.99
CA VAL A 137 -8.03 12.71 -15.61
C VAL A 137 -7.29 13.89 -15.00
N THR A 138 -8.02 14.88 -14.48
CA THR A 138 -7.45 15.88 -13.57
C THR A 138 -7.40 15.27 -12.17
N PRO A 139 -6.23 15.08 -11.54
CA PRO A 139 -6.16 14.46 -10.23
C PRO A 139 -7.00 15.20 -9.21
N ALA A 140 -7.89 14.45 -8.55
CA ALA A 140 -8.61 14.90 -7.37
C ALA A 140 -8.42 13.84 -6.29
N GLY A 141 -8.31 14.23 -5.06
CA GLY A 141 -8.30 13.27 -3.96
C GLY A 141 -9.73 12.90 -3.62
N LEU A 142 -9.91 11.73 -3.08
CA LEU A 142 -10.99 11.28 -2.20
C LEU A 142 -11.82 10.15 -2.79
N TYR A 143 -11.12 9.10 -3.00
CA TYR A 143 -11.71 7.77 -3.03
C TYR A 143 -11.96 7.37 -1.58
N ASN A 144 -13.04 6.78 -1.24
CA ASN A 144 -13.38 6.37 0.12
C ASN A 144 -12.37 5.32 0.68
N VAL A 145 -11.10 5.72 0.78
CA VAL A 145 -9.99 4.92 1.31
C VAL A 145 -9.30 5.68 2.45
N PRO A 146 -8.91 5.00 3.54
CA PRO A 146 -8.40 5.67 4.74
C PRO A 146 -7.02 6.32 4.56
N ILE A 147 -6.16 5.74 3.73
CA ILE A 147 -4.87 6.32 3.35
C ILE A 147 -4.89 6.57 1.85
N GLN A 148 -4.64 7.82 1.44
CA GLN A 148 -4.68 8.21 0.03
C GLN A 148 -3.36 8.85 -0.40
N ILE A 149 -2.91 8.45 -1.59
CA ILE A 149 -1.76 9.02 -2.27
C ILE A 149 -2.29 9.80 -3.46
N VAL A 150 -2.32 11.12 -3.36
CA VAL A 150 -2.91 12.00 -4.37
C VAL A 150 -1.82 12.70 -5.17
N PRO A 151 -1.71 12.44 -6.48
CA PRO A 151 -0.73 13.11 -7.31
C PRO A 151 -1.15 14.55 -7.62
N SER A 152 -0.19 15.48 -7.72
CA SER A 152 -0.46 16.89 -8.04
C SER A 152 -0.74 17.13 -9.52
N VAL A 153 -0.30 16.20 -10.38
CA VAL A 153 -0.54 16.16 -11.82
C VAL A 153 -0.89 14.72 -12.21
N ASN A 154 -1.54 14.54 -13.35
CA ASN A 154 -1.82 13.19 -13.82
C ASN A 154 -0.51 12.43 -14.08
N PRO A 155 -0.25 11.31 -13.41
CA PRO A 155 1.03 10.62 -13.53
C PRO A 155 1.28 10.05 -14.93
N LEU A 156 0.23 9.82 -15.72
CA LEU A 156 0.36 9.35 -17.11
C LEU A 156 0.88 10.43 -18.08
N THR A 157 0.98 11.68 -17.65
CA THR A 157 1.59 12.76 -18.44
C THR A 157 3.09 12.91 -18.22
N LEU A 158 3.65 12.12 -17.31
CA LEU A 158 5.06 12.15 -16.93
C LEU A 158 5.85 11.05 -17.64
N ARG A 159 7.17 11.19 -17.60
CA ARG A 159 8.14 10.23 -18.13
C ARG A 159 9.01 9.68 -17.01
N ARG A 160 9.67 8.57 -17.27
CA ARG A 160 10.69 8.05 -16.36
C ARG A 160 11.73 9.12 -16.04
N GLY A 161 11.99 9.31 -14.75
CA GLY A 161 12.96 10.28 -14.24
C GLY A 161 12.33 11.64 -13.87
N ASP A 162 11.10 11.94 -14.30
CA ASP A 162 10.39 13.12 -13.86
C ASP A 162 10.06 13.08 -12.37
N THR A 163 9.90 14.26 -11.79
CA THR A 163 9.47 14.37 -10.39
C THR A 163 7.95 14.43 -10.32
N LEU A 164 7.36 13.49 -9.60
CA LEU A 164 5.95 13.48 -9.25
C LEU A 164 5.78 13.98 -7.82
N ARG A 165 5.11 15.11 -7.65
CA ARG A 165 4.71 15.60 -6.33
C ARG A 165 3.41 14.95 -5.91
N LEU A 166 3.40 14.40 -4.69
CA LEU A 166 2.26 13.72 -4.09
C LEU A 166 1.82 14.46 -2.83
N ARG A 167 0.58 14.27 -2.45
CA ARG A 167 0.10 14.59 -1.12
C ARG A 167 -0.54 13.36 -0.49
N ILE A 168 -0.10 13.04 0.71
CA ILE A 168 -0.60 11.89 1.46
C ILE A 168 -1.68 12.36 2.41
N TYR A 169 -2.80 11.64 2.44
CA TYR A 169 -3.90 11.89 3.36
C TYR A 169 -4.18 10.66 4.20
N LYS A 170 -4.56 10.88 5.44
CA LYS A 170 -5.10 9.89 6.35
C LYS A 170 -6.46 10.36 6.81
N ASP A 171 -7.50 9.54 6.59
CA ASP A 171 -8.89 9.86 6.96
C ASP A 171 -9.33 11.26 6.47
N GLY A 172 -8.93 11.61 5.24
CA GLY A 172 -9.23 12.89 4.59
C GLY A 172 -8.40 14.09 5.06
N GLN A 173 -7.49 13.92 6.03
CA GLN A 173 -6.60 14.99 6.52
C GLN A 173 -5.17 14.79 6.00
N PRO A 174 -4.40 15.86 5.78
CA PRO A 174 -2.99 15.74 5.43
C PRO A 174 -2.23 14.87 6.45
N TYR A 175 -1.48 13.89 5.95
CA TYR A 175 -0.73 12.98 6.81
C TYR A 175 0.74 13.43 6.90
N ALA A 176 1.06 14.17 7.97
CA ALA A 176 2.42 14.62 8.24
C ALA A 176 3.36 13.44 8.52
N ASN A 177 4.57 13.52 7.96
CA ASN A 177 5.63 12.51 8.12
C ASN A 177 5.20 11.10 7.68
N ALA A 178 4.24 10.98 6.76
CA ALA A 178 3.83 9.67 6.22
C ALA A 178 5.03 8.96 5.60
N PRO A 179 5.28 7.67 5.93
CA PRO A 179 6.30 6.88 5.27
C PRO A 179 5.84 6.58 3.84
N VAL A 180 6.72 6.78 2.86
CA VAL A 180 6.38 6.56 1.44
C VAL A 180 7.44 5.69 0.79
N ILE A 181 7.02 4.59 0.20
CA ILE A 181 7.84 3.73 -0.66
C ILE A 181 7.68 4.25 -2.08
N ALA A 182 8.74 4.83 -2.61
CA ALA A 182 8.70 5.52 -3.91
C ALA A 182 8.61 4.54 -5.10
N ASP A 183 9.11 3.32 -4.96
CA ASP A 183 9.10 2.28 -5.99
C ASP A 183 8.89 0.89 -5.38
N VAL A 184 7.64 0.49 -5.26
CA VAL A 184 7.25 -0.83 -4.71
C VAL A 184 7.77 -1.98 -5.56
N LEU A 185 8.07 -1.74 -6.85
CA LEU A 185 8.52 -2.77 -7.78
C LEU A 185 10.03 -2.96 -7.80
N GLY A 186 10.79 -1.88 -7.61
CA GLY A 186 12.24 -1.92 -7.77
C GLY A 186 13.03 -1.66 -6.51
N ASP A 187 12.49 -0.91 -5.56
CA ASP A 187 13.17 -0.55 -4.31
C ASP A 187 12.20 -0.42 -3.12
N LEU A 188 12.05 -1.50 -2.38
CA LEU A 188 11.24 -1.57 -1.17
C LEU A 188 11.97 -1.05 0.08
N THR A 189 13.27 -0.86 -0.01
CA THR A 189 14.12 -0.56 1.15
C THR A 189 14.30 0.94 1.38
N THR A 190 14.12 1.75 0.33
CA THR A 190 14.24 3.19 0.41
C THR A 190 12.88 3.82 0.68
N GLU A 191 12.65 4.17 1.94
CA GLU A 191 11.50 4.99 2.32
C GLU A 191 11.89 6.47 2.31
N THR A 192 10.97 7.31 1.83
CA THR A 192 11.00 8.75 2.03
C THR A 192 9.85 9.17 2.93
N GLN A 193 9.87 10.39 3.43
CA GLN A 193 8.80 10.88 4.29
C GLN A 193 8.14 12.11 3.70
N ALA A 194 6.83 12.19 3.87
CA ALA A 194 6.09 13.40 3.58
C ALA A 194 6.49 14.53 4.58
N ASP A 195 6.35 15.77 4.16
CA ASP A 195 6.53 16.94 5.02
C ASP A 195 5.38 17.10 6.04
N ALA A 196 5.43 18.17 6.84
CA ALA A 196 4.41 18.49 7.84
C ALA A 196 3.01 18.74 7.25
N ASN A 197 2.90 18.98 5.95
CA ASN A 197 1.65 19.20 5.22
C ASN A 197 1.23 17.99 4.39
N GLY A 198 1.94 16.86 4.53
CA GLY A 198 1.70 15.63 3.81
C GLY A 198 2.27 15.59 2.38
N TYR A 199 3.10 16.56 1.97
CA TYR A 199 3.69 16.56 0.63
C TYR A 199 5.00 15.78 0.58
N VAL A 200 5.20 15.08 -0.54
CA VAL A 200 6.44 14.37 -0.87
C VAL A 200 6.69 14.44 -2.37
N ASN A 201 7.95 14.47 -2.76
CA ASN A 201 8.37 14.35 -4.15
C ASN A 201 9.01 12.97 -4.36
N VAL A 202 8.53 12.24 -5.36
CA VAL A 202 9.11 10.96 -5.78
C VAL A 202 9.53 11.04 -7.25
N ARG A 203 10.47 10.20 -7.66
CA ARG A 203 10.82 10.05 -9.07
C ARG A 203 9.92 9.00 -9.70
N VAL A 204 9.48 9.25 -10.92
CA VAL A 204 8.90 8.20 -11.77
C VAL A 204 10.01 7.20 -12.09
N ALA A 205 9.91 5.99 -11.53
CA ALA A 205 11.01 5.04 -11.53
C ALA A 205 11.11 4.26 -12.84
N ASN A 206 9.97 3.92 -13.45
CA ASN A 206 9.91 2.94 -14.52
C ASN A 206 9.26 3.49 -15.80
N ASN A 207 9.74 3.03 -16.96
CA ASN A 207 8.95 3.03 -18.19
C ASN A 207 7.95 1.87 -18.07
N GLY A 208 6.65 2.14 -18.20
CA GLY A 208 5.60 1.17 -17.95
C GLY A 208 5.02 1.31 -16.54
N LEU A 209 4.88 0.20 -15.83
CA LEU A 209 4.22 0.17 -14.53
C LEU A 209 5.05 0.87 -13.45
N ASN A 210 4.40 1.77 -12.73
CA ASN A 210 4.90 2.43 -11.52
C ASN A 210 3.92 2.19 -10.39
N VAL A 211 4.44 1.88 -9.20
CA VAL A 211 3.66 1.65 -7.98
C VAL A 211 4.33 2.36 -6.82
N ILE A 212 3.61 3.28 -6.20
CA ILE A 212 4.05 4.03 -5.03
C ILE A 212 3.20 3.58 -3.85
N GLY A 213 3.81 3.31 -2.70
CA GLY A 213 3.14 2.73 -1.54
C GLY A 213 3.25 3.58 -0.28
N VAL A 214 2.26 3.42 0.60
CA VAL A 214 2.28 3.88 1.99
C VAL A 214 1.78 2.75 2.86
N GLU A 215 2.59 2.30 3.81
CA GLU A 215 2.21 1.28 4.78
C GLU A 215 2.12 1.88 6.18
N VAL A 216 1.02 1.60 6.89
CA VAL A 216 0.79 2.12 8.23
C VAL A 216 0.15 1.05 9.11
N GLY A 217 0.71 0.87 10.31
CA GLY A 217 0.14 0.03 11.37
C GLY A 217 -0.71 0.86 12.34
N PHE A 218 -1.85 0.32 12.74
CA PHE A 218 -2.75 0.92 13.72
C PHE A 218 -2.96 -0.05 14.88
N PRO A 219 -2.85 0.40 16.14
CA PRO A 219 -3.28 -0.40 17.27
C PRO A 219 -4.79 -0.64 17.20
N THR A 220 -5.25 -1.72 17.81
CA THR A 220 -6.66 -2.00 18.02
C THR A 220 -6.95 -2.04 19.51
N ASP A 221 -8.22 -2.21 19.89
CA ASP A 221 -8.62 -2.38 21.30
C ASP A 221 -8.02 -3.65 21.93
N ASN A 222 -7.62 -4.63 21.10
CA ASN A 222 -6.88 -5.81 21.52
C ASN A 222 -5.37 -5.56 21.31
N ALA A 223 -4.61 -5.50 22.41
CA ALA A 223 -3.16 -5.24 22.38
C ALA A 223 -2.34 -6.23 21.53
N ASN A 224 -2.87 -7.44 21.31
CA ASN A 224 -2.24 -8.47 20.50
C ASN A 224 -2.63 -8.40 19.02
N VAL A 225 -3.52 -7.47 18.63
CA VAL A 225 -4.01 -7.31 17.26
C VAL A 225 -3.60 -5.96 16.72
N THR A 226 -2.89 -5.94 15.60
CA THR A 226 -2.55 -4.74 14.86
C THR A 226 -3.30 -4.74 13.53
N LYS A 227 -3.95 -3.63 13.20
CA LYS A 227 -4.48 -3.40 11.85
C LYS A 227 -3.39 -2.78 10.98
N LYS A 228 -3.08 -3.39 9.85
CA LYS A 228 -2.08 -2.92 8.90
C LYS A 228 -2.75 -2.52 7.60
N ILE A 229 -2.48 -1.32 7.12
CA ILE A 229 -3.00 -0.79 5.86
C ILE A 229 -1.82 -0.54 4.93
N PHE A 230 -1.88 -1.13 3.74
CA PHE A 230 -1.03 -0.78 2.61
C PHE A 230 -1.88 -0.09 1.55
N SER A 231 -1.61 1.17 1.26
CA SER A 231 -2.23 1.91 0.17
C SER A 231 -1.23 2.13 -0.96
N SER A 232 -1.68 1.96 -2.19
CA SER A 232 -0.85 2.20 -3.38
C SER A 232 -1.51 3.16 -4.37
N LEU A 233 -0.67 3.93 -5.04
CA LEU A 233 -0.96 4.63 -6.29
C LEU A 233 -0.24 3.90 -7.40
N SER A 234 -0.95 3.50 -8.45
CA SER A 234 -0.34 2.82 -9.60
C SER A 234 -0.79 3.42 -10.93
N PHE A 235 0.10 3.34 -11.91
CA PHE A 235 -0.12 3.82 -13.27
C PHE A 235 0.87 3.17 -14.24
N ILE A 236 0.49 3.11 -15.53
CA ILE A 236 1.34 2.51 -16.57
C ILE A 236 1.64 3.58 -17.61
N ILE A 237 2.88 4.03 -17.65
CA ILE A 237 3.34 4.96 -18.70
C ILE A 237 3.44 4.17 -20.00
N PRO A 238 2.82 4.64 -21.11
CA PRO A 238 2.98 4.01 -22.41
C PRO A 238 4.46 3.90 -22.80
N ALA A 239 4.83 2.77 -23.42
CA ALA A 239 6.15 2.64 -24.03
C ALA A 239 6.28 3.64 -25.18
N GLU A 240 7.43 4.33 -25.26
CA GLU A 240 7.77 5.21 -26.39
C GLU A 240 8.04 4.40 -27.65
#